data_6b9e6cfde5d7790f0d0368075ef1faca
#
_entry.id   6b9e6cfde5d7790f0d0368075ef1faca
#
_cell.length_a   1.000
_cell.length_b   1.000
_cell.length_c   1.000
_cell.angle_alpha   90.00
_cell.angle_beta   90.00
_cell.angle_gamma   90.00
#
_symmetry.space_group_name_H-M   'P 1'
#
loop_
_entity.id
_entity.type
_entity.pdbx_description
1 polymer ?
#
loop_
_entity_poly.entity_id
_entity_poly.type
_entity_poly.pdbx_seq_one_letter_code
_entity_poly.pdbx_strand_id
1 'polypeptide(L)'
;MDLPPRTGSLKWGTYPEDVLPLWVADMDFPPAEAIQQALAERARGFLGYPPREGDRELRELILEALGLEAELAFMPGVVVGLYAAVAAFTAPGQGVLTQVPIYPPFLAAIRDQRRTVLANPLRE
;
A
#
# COMPACT_ATOMS: atom_id res chain seq x y z
N MET A 1 15.64 -21.03 -9.77
CA MET A 1 14.79 -19.81 -9.79
C MET A 1 15.77 -18.64 -9.80
N ASP A 2 15.69 -17.81 -10.82
CA ASP A 2 16.60 -16.66 -10.94
C ASP A 2 16.07 -15.52 -10.07
N LEU A 3 16.96 -14.89 -9.30
CA LEU A 3 16.63 -13.72 -8.51
C LEU A 3 16.32 -12.53 -9.43
N PRO A 4 15.46 -11.60 -8.99
CA PRO A 4 15.19 -10.39 -9.75
C PRO A 4 16.47 -9.58 -10.03
N PRO A 5 16.55 -8.88 -11.17
CA PRO A 5 17.70 -8.04 -11.45
C PRO A 5 17.77 -6.91 -10.41
N ARG A 6 18.97 -6.61 -9.91
CA ARG A 6 19.20 -5.51 -8.96
C ARG A 6 18.88 -4.14 -9.57
N THR A 7 19.13 -4.01 -10.86
CA THR A 7 18.89 -2.77 -11.60
C THR A 7 17.40 -2.49 -11.73
N GLY A 8 16.97 -1.32 -11.28
CA GLY A 8 15.56 -0.91 -11.35
C GLY A 8 14.66 -1.42 -10.20
N SER A 9 15.24 -2.16 -9.25
CA SER A 9 14.56 -2.59 -8.04
C SER A 9 15.00 -1.76 -6.84
N LEU A 10 14.06 -1.16 -6.12
CA LEU A 10 14.33 -0.46 -4.86
C LEU A 10 14.88 -1.45 -3.82
N LYS A 11 14.26 -2.62 -3.70
CA LYS A 11 14.65 -3.66 -2.75
C LYS A 11 16.07 -4.13 -2.99
N TRP A 12 16.37 -4.56 -4.20
CA TRP A 12 17.65 -5.17 -4.56
C TRP A 12 18.76 -4.17 -4.88
N GLY A 13 18.41 -2.91 -5.24
CA GLY A 13 19.36 -1.87 -5.60
C GLY A 13 19.86 -1.02 -4.43
N THR A 14 19.28 -1.13 -3.24
CA THR A 14 19.62 -0.27 -2.09
C THR A 14 20.90 -0.68 -1.39
N TYR A 15 21.20 -1.98 -1.32
CA TYR A 15 22.35 -2.53 -0.60
C TYR A 15 23.37 -3.18 -1.54
N PRO A 16 24.63 -3.34 -1.11
CA PRO A 16 25.66 -4.08 -1.86
C PRO A 16 25.25 -5.51 -2.23
N GLU A 17 25.93 -6.11 -3.18
CA GLU A 17 25.57 -7.42 -3.74
C GLU A 17 25.68 -8.59 -2.76
N ASP A 18 26.52 -8.46 -1.77
CA ASP A 18 26.71 -9.44 -0.69
C ASP A 18 25.65 -9.36 0.42
N VAL A 19 24.76 -8.38 0.35
CA VAL A 19 23.65 -8.20 1.31
C VAL A 19 22.35 -8.72 0.74
N LEU A 20 21.72 -9.69 1.43
CA LEU A 20 20.38 -10.17 1.11
C LEU A 20 19.34 -9.17 1.64
N PRO A 21 18.57 -8.50 0.77
CA PRO A 21 17.62 -7.48 1.21
C PRO A 21 16.32 -8.12 1.75
N LEU A 22 16.04 -7.92 3.03
CA LEU A 22 14.80 -8.36 3.69
C LEU A 22 14.04 -7.21 4.35
N TRP A 23 14.29 -5.98 3.92
CA TRP A 23 13.85 -4.75 4.59
C TRP A 23 12.50 -4.20 4.08
N VAL A 24 12.06 -4.62 2.91
CA VAL A 24 10.81 -4.16 2.29
C VAL A 24 10.01 -5.35 1.75
N ALA A 25 8.70 -5.27 1.89
CA ALA A 25 7.77 -6.30 1.42
C ALA A 25 7.53 -6.18 -0.09
N ASP A 26 8.58 -6.44 -0.86
CA ASP A 26 8.55 -6.51 -2.31
C ASP A 26 8.69 -7.97 -2.74
N MET A 27 7.82 -8.43 -3.64
CA MET A 27 7.76 -9.83 -4.06
C MET A 27 8.89 -10.15 -5.03
N ASP A 28 9.62 -11.24 -4.76
CA ASP A 28 10.72 -11.70 -5.61
C ASP A 28 10.27 -12.67 -6.72
N PHE A 29 9.01 -13.04 -6.72
CA PHE A 29 8.43 -13.93 -7.72
C PHE A 29 7.62 -13.14 -8.75
N PRO A 30 7.59 -13.59 -10.01
CA PRO A 30 6.69 -12.99 -10.99
C PRO A 30 5.22 -13.19 -10.57
N PRO A 31 4.31 -12.31 -10.98
CA PRO A 31 2.88 -12.51 -10.77
C PRO A 31 2.40 -13.84 -11.33
N ALA A 32 1.33 -14.39 -10.77
CA ALA A 32 0.70 -15.61 -11.30
C ALA A 32 0.36 -15.44 -12.79
N GLU A 33 0.50 -16.51 -13.56
CA GLU A 33 0.31 -16.47 -15.02
C GLU A 33 -1.07 -15.93 -15.43
N ALA A 34 -2.13 -16.30 -14.71
CA ALA A 34 -3.48 -15.79 -14.95
C ALA A 34 -3.58 -14.27 -14.82
N ILE A 35 -2.84 -13.68 -13.88
CA ILE A 35 -2.78 -12.21 -13.69
C ILE A 35 -2.04 -11.57 -14.88
N GLN A 36 -0.91 -12.14 -15.29
CA GLN A 36 -0.14 -11.63 -16.41
C GLN A 36 -0.96 -11.66 -17.72
N GLN A 37 -1.69 -12.75 -17.96
CA GLN A 37 -2.56 -12.89 -19.14
C GLN A 37 -3.70 -11.86 -19.10
N ALA A 38 -4.40 -11.71 -18.00
CA ALA A 38 -5.49 -10.74 -17.85
C ALA A 38 -5.00 -9.30 -18.08
N LEU A 39 -3.83 -8.93 -17.54
CA LEU A 39 -3.22 -7.62 -17.77
C LEU A 39 -2.84 -7.41 -19.24
N ALA A 40 -2.26 -8.41 -19.89
CA ALA A 40 -1.88 -8.35 -21.29
C ALA A 40 -3.11 -8.20 -22.22
N GLU A 41 -4.19 -8.92 -21.94
CA GLU A 41 -5.45 -8.78 -22.66
C GLU A 41 -6.07 -7.40 -22.44
N ARG A 42 -6.12 -6.92 -21.20
CA ARG A 42 -6.65 -5.60 -20.86
C ARG A 42 -5.87 -4.47 -21.56
N ALA A 43 -4.54 -4.60 -21.66
CA ALA A 43 -3.68 -3.61 -22.30
C ALA A 43 -3.89 -3.49 -23.82
N ARG A 44 -4.44 -4.51 -24.48
CA ARG A 44 -4.80 -4.47 -25.91
C ARG A 44 -6.09 -3.71 -26.18
N GLY A 45 -6.92 -3.51 -25.16
CA GLY A 45 -8.21 -2.85 -25.27
C GLY A 45 -8.11 -1.33 -25.04
N PHE A 46 -9.26 -0.68 -25.07
CA PHE A 46 -9.37 0.75 -24.78
C PHE A 46 -9.08 1.03 -23.30
N LEU A 47 -8.11 1.92 -23.04
CA LEU A 47 -7.70 2.37 -21.70
C LEU A 47 -8.13 3.84 -21.52
N GLY A 48 -9.42 4.05 -21.29
CA GLY A 48 -9.96 5.38 -21.03
C GLY A 48 -10.01 5.72 -19.53
N TYR A 49 -10.62 6.84 -19.21
CA TYR A 49 -10.92 7.16 -17.80
C TYR A 49 -11.87 6.12 -17.21
N PRO A 50 -11.67 5.73 -15.95
CA PRO A 50 -12.60 4.84 -15.26
C PRO A 50 -13.96 5.52 -15.06
N PRO A 51 -15.04 4.74 -14.86
CA PRO A 51 -16.34 5.29 -14.47
C PRO A 51 -16.22 6.17 -13.21
N ARG A 52 -17.07 7.19 -13.07
CA ARG A 52 -17.06 8.11 -11.90
C ARG A 52 -17.23 7.38 -10.57
N GLU A 53 -18.02 6.33 -10.59
CA GLU A 53 -18.31 5.50 -9.40
C GLU A 53 -17.22 4.46 -9.12
N GLY A 54 -16.16 4.43 -9.96
CA GLY A 54 -15.15 3.39 -9.93
C GLY A 54 -15.69 2.05 -10.43
N ASP A 55 -14.96 1.00 -10.17
CA ASP A 55 -15.35 -0.36 -10.56
C ASP A 55 -16.26 -0.97 -9.48
N ARG A 56 -17.57 -1.05 -9.77
CA ARG A 56 -18.56 -1.60 -8.84
C ARG A 56 -18.36 -3.10 -8.61
N GLU A 57 -18.08 -3.83 -9.68
CA GLU A 57 -17.85 -5.27 -9.62
C GLU A 57 -16.64 -5.60 -8.72
N LEU A 58 -15.55 -4.86 -8.88
CA LEU A 58 -14.36 -5.02 -8.05
C LEU A 58 -14.65 -4.71 -6.57
N ARG A 59 -15.49 -3.69 -6.29
CA ARG A 59 -15.90 -3.38 -4.90
C ARG A 59 -16.67 -4.54 -4.29
N GLU A 60 -17.66 -5.05 -5.01
CA GLU A 60 -18.49 -6.17 -4.57
C GLU A 60 -17.62 -7.42 -4.29
N LEU A 61 -16.71 -7.77 -5.19
CA LEU A 61 -15.77 -8.88 -5.01
C LEU A 61 -14.85 -8.71 -3.80
N ILE A 62 -14.34 -7.50 -3.57
CA ILE A 62 -13.48 -7.22 -2.41
C ILE A 62 -14.26 -7.35 -1.10
N LEU A 63 -15.45 -6.77 -1.02
CA LEU A 63 -16.29 -6.83 0.17
C LEU A 63 -16.72 -8.27 0.49
N GLU A 64 -17.10 -9.03 -0.54
CA GLU A 64 -17.42 -10.46 -0.42
C GLU A 64 -16.21 -11.25 0.09
N ALA A 65 -15.04 -11.08 -0.54
CA ALA A 65 -13.82 -11.79 -0.15
C ALA A 65 -13.36 -11.50 1.29
N LEU A 66 -13.65 -10.29 1.79
CA LEU A 66 -13.34 -9.87 3.16
C LEU A 66 -14.46 -10.17 4.16
N GLY A 67 -15.65 -10.56 3.70
CA GLY A 67 -16.83 -10.77 4.55
C GLY A 67 -17.30 -9.48 5.23
N LEU A 68 -17.18 -8.34 4.55
CA LEU A 68 -17.50 -7.02 5.11
C LEU A 68 -18.76 -6.43 4.50
N GLU A 69 -19.61 -5.86 5.35
CA GLU A 69 -20.71 -4.98 4.99
C GLU A 69 -20.27 -3.53 5.28
N ALA A 70 -19.70 -2.86 4.28
CA ALA A 70 -19.13 -1.51 4.44
C ALA A 70 -19.12 -0.75 3.11
N GLU A 71 -18.94 0.57 3.19
CA GLU A 71 -18.58 1.36 2.03
C GLU A 71 -17.08 1.21 1.75
N LEU A 72 -16.71 1.07 0.47
CA LEU A 72 -15.34 0.93 0.02
C LEU A 72 -14.95 2.08 -0.90
N ALA A 73 -13.87 2.77 -0.60
CA ALA A 73 -13.28 3.79 -1.44
C ALA A 73 -11.89 3.35 -1.92
N PHE A 74 -11.65 3.48 -3.22
CA PHE A 74 -10.32 3.22 -3.78
C PHE A 74 -9.41 4.43 -3.54
N MET A 75 -8.19 4.14 -3.08
CA MET A 75 -7.13 5.13 -2.88
C MET A 75 -5.92 4.75 -3.76
N PRO A 76 -5.15 5.73 -4.26
CA PRO A 76 -3.99 5.45 -5.11
C PRO A 76 -2.78 4.89 -4.34
N GLY A 77 -3.02 4.14 -3.31
CA GLY A 77 -2.04 3.47 -2.46
C GLY A 77 -2.32 3.64 -0.97
N VAL A 78 -1.86 2.68 -0.16
CA VAL A 78 -2.11 2.64 1.29
C VAL A 78 -1.50 3.85 2.00
N VAL A 79 -0.30 4.29 1.62
CA VAL A 79 0.35 5.46 2.25
C VAL A 79 -0.49 6.72 2.03
N VAL A 80 -1.01 6.94 0.82
CA VAL A 80 -1.93 8.06 0.55
C VAL A 80 -3.19 7.95 1.40
N GLY A 81 -3.73 6.75 1.57
CA GLY A 81 -4.84 6.47 2.46
C GLY A 81 -4.57 6.84 3.91
N LEU A 82 -3.35 6.56 4.42
CA LEU A 82 -2.93 6.95 5.78
C LEU A 82 -2.93 8.47 5.95
N TYR A 83 -2.37 9.21 5.00
CA TYR A 83 -2.39 10.67 5.03
C TYR A 83 -3.81 11.22 4.98
N ALA A 84 -4.65 10.66 4.11
CA ALA A 84 -6.05 11.07 4.01
C ALA A 84 -6.83 10.81 5.31
N ALA A 85 -6.63 9.65 5.94
CA ALA A 85 -7.27 9.31 7.21
C ALA A 85 -6.84 10.27 8.34
N VAL A 86 -5.54 10.52 8.49
CA VAL A 86 -5.04 11.48 9.49
C VAL A 86 -5.64 12.87 9.24
N ALA A 87 -5.71 13.33 8.00
CA ALA A 87 -6.30 14.63 7.67
C ALA A 87 -7.80 14.70 7.96
N ALA A 88 -8.55 13.64 7.65
CA ALA A 88 -10.00 13.61 7.77
C ALA A 88 -10.48 13.54 9.24
N PHE A 89 -9.74 12.80 10.08
CA PHE A 89 -10.21 12.49 11.45
C PHE A 89 -9.51 13.30 12.54
N THR A 90 -8.51 14.13 12.19
CA THR A 90 -7.77 14.92 13.18
C THR A 90 -7.48 16.34 12.69
N ALA A 91 -7.23 17.25 13.62
CA ALA A 91 -6.74 18.60 13.36
C ALA A 91 -5.24 18.74 13.73
N PRO A 92 -4.50 19.71 13.15
CA PRO A 92 -3.14 20.03 13.58
C PRO A 92 -3.03 20.20 15.09
N GLY A 93 -1.98 19.62 15.70
CA GLY A 93 -1.76 19.63 17.15
C GLY A 93 -2.43 18.50 17.92
N GLN A 94 -3.40 17.80 17.33
CA GLN A 94 -4.00 16.64 17.99
C GLN A 94 -3.06 15.42 17.99
N GLY A 95 -3.28 14.52 18.95
CA GLY A 95 -2.56 13.26 19.09
C GLY A 95 -3.17 12.16 18.22
N VAL A 96 -2.31 11.37 17.60
CA VAL A 96 -2.68 10.12 16.91
C VAL A 96 -1.94 8.97 17.57
N LEU A 97 -2.72 8.04 18.12
CA LEU A 97 -2.18 6.84 18.75
C LEU A 97 -1.72 5.84 17.70
N THR A 98 -0.52 5.32 17.85
CA THR A 98 0.01 4.25 17.02
C THR A 98 0.95 3.34 17.82
N GLN A 99 1.01 2.06 17.45
CA GLN A 99 1.95 1.10 18.02
C GLN A 99 3.36 1.34 17.46
N VAL A 100 4.38 1.01 18.26
CA VAL A 100 5.78 1.06 17.83
C VAL A 100 6.52 -0.18 18.33
N PRO A 101 7.47 -0.77 17.56
CA PRO A 101 7.94 -0.34 16.24
C PRO A 101 6.87 -0.53 15.15
N ILE A 102 6.88 0.34 14.14
CA ILE A 102 5.92 0.29 13.03
C ILE A 102 6.60 0.77 11.74
N TYR A 103 6.02 0.42 10.61
CA TYR A 103 6.45 0.88 9.29
C TYR A 103 6.52 2.41 9.24
N PRO A 104 7.68 3.00 8.86
CA PRO A 104 7.93 4.44 9.00
C PRO A 104 6.88 5.38 8.40
N PRO A 105 6.24 5.11 7.26
CA PRO A 105 5.20 5.95 6.70
C PRO A 105 4.00 6.23 7.62
N PHE A 106 3.68 5.36 8.59
CA PHE A 106 2.66 5.64 9.60
C PHE A 106 3.05 6.84 10.47
N LEU A 107 4.30 6.87 10.91
CA LEU A 107 4.81 7.98 11.71
C LEU A 107 4.95 9.27 10.89
N ALA A 108 5.36 9.15 9.61
CA ALA A 108 5.45 10.26 8.68
C ALA A 108 4.06 10.88 8.44
N ALA A 109 3.03 10.09 8.16
CA ALA A 109 1.68 10.58 7.94
C ALA A 109 1.14 11.42 9.10
N ILE A 110 1.55 11.13 10.33
CA ILE A 110 1.17 11.90 11.53
C ILE A 110 1.97 13.20 11.63
N ARG A 111 3.30 13.11 11.53
CA ARG A 111 4.22 14.24 11.75
C ARG A 111 4.14 15.30 10.65
N ASP A 112 4.13 14.88 9.39
CA ASP A 112 4.14 15.79 8.23
C ASP A 112 2.90 16.67 8.21
N GLN A 113 1.79 16.18 8.79
CA GLN A 113 0.55 16.90 8.92
C GLN A 113 0.43 17.67 10.26
N ARG A 114 1.53 17.84 10.98
CA ARG A 114 1.58 18.58 12.26
C ARG A 114 0.69 17.99 13.35
N ARG A 115 0.57 16.66 13.42
CA ARG A 115 -0.06 15.93 14.51
C ARG A 115 1.01 15.36 15.43
N THR A 116 0.65 15.06 16.66
CA THR A 116 1.54 14.48 17.66
C THR A 116 1.44 12.96 17.63
N VAL A 117 2.57 12.27 17.53
CA VAL A 117 2.60 10.81 17.65
C VAL A 117 2.44 10.43 19.13
N LEU A 118 1.39 9.71 19.47
CA LEU A 118 1.21 9.05 20.74
C LEU A 118 1.64 7.59 20.60
N ALA A 119 2.89 7.32 20.96
CA ALA A 119 3.48 6.01 20.78
C ALA A 119 2.97 5.04 21.87
N ASN A 120 2.49 3.86 21.44
CA ASN A 120 2.17 2.73 22.32
C ASN A 120 3.16 1.58 22.02
N PRO A 121 4.22 1.42 22.83
CA PRO A 121 5.20 0.37 22.60
C PRO A 121 4.57 -1.02 22.68
N LEU A 122 4.89 -1.87 21.69
CA LEU A 122 4.56 -3.29 21.75
C LEU A 122 5.37 -3.92 22.89
N ARG A 123 4.76 -4.89 23.57
CA ARG A 123 5.42 -5.71 24.59
C ARG A 123 5.73 -7.07 24.00
N GLU A 124 6.89 -7.58 24.34
CA GLU A 124 7.27 -8.98 24.07
C GLU A 124 6.46 -9.93 24.97
#